data_f78766c71d144ef713804d4cda65a4b8
#
_entry.id   f78766c71d144ef713804d4cda65a4b8
#
_cell.length_a   1.000
_cell.length_b   1.000
_cell.length_c   1.000
_cell.angle_alpha   90.00
_cell.angle_beta   90.00
_cell.angle_gamma   90.00
#
_symmetry.space_group_name_H-M   'P 1'
#
loop_
_entity.id
_entity.type
_entity.pdbx_description
1 polymer ?
#
loop_
_entity_poly.entity_id
_entity_poly.type
_entity_poly.pdbx_seq_one_letter_code
_entity_poly.pdbx_strand_id
1 'polypeptide(L)' 'AMEFTVSPNTRNLGVALKDLRLKPNILIAVLVRGQDITIPEGSTAMQAGDRVIVISKDSGIRDLNDIYRDDGPVGGAQ' A
#
# COMPACT_ATOMS: atom_id res chain seq x y z
N ALA A 1 5.58 12.46 4.60
CA ALA A 1 5.04 11.70 3.46
C ALA A 1 6.18 11.08 2.67
N MET A 2 5.97 9.88 2.18
CA MET A 2 6.97 9.16 1.40
C MET A 2 6.32 8.65 0.12
N GLU A 3 7.08 8.72 -0.97
CA GLU A 3 6.61 8.18 -2.25
C GLU A 3 7.33 6.88 -2.54
N PHE A 4 6.56 5.87 -2.94
CA PHE A 4 7.10 4.57 -3.35
C PHE A 4 6.57 4.20 -4.73
N THR A 5 7.39 3.49 -5.49
CA THR A 5 6.95 2.86 -6.72
C THR A 5 6.59 1.41 -6.40
N VAL A 6 5.40 1.00 -6.80
CA VAL A 6 4.94 -0.37 -6.61
C VAL A 6 5.67 -1.26 -7.62
N SER A 7 6.38 -2.25 -7.12
CA SER A 7 7.14 -3.16 -7.98
C SER A 7 6.43 -4.50 -8.08
N PRO A 8 6.84 -5.36 -9.04
CA PRO A 8 6.28 -6.72 -9.07
C PRO A 8 6.55 -7.52 -7.81
N ASN A 9 7.55 -7.10 -7.01
CA ASN A 9 7.86 -7.77 -5.75
C ASN A 9 7.10 -7.22 -4.55
N THR A 10 6.29 -6.18 -4.75
CA THR A 10 5.45 -5.66 -3.69
C THR A 10 4.38 -6.69 -3.35
N ARG A 11 4.20 -6.96 -2.06
CA ARG A 11 3.22 -7.93 -1.62
C ARG A 11 1.81 -7.40 -1.86
N ASN A 12 0.88 -8.31 -2.04
CA ASN A 12 -0.56 -8.03 -2.05
C ASN A 12 -1.00 -7.16 -3.22
N LEU A 13 -0.35 -7.31 -4.37
CA LEU A 13 -0.82 -6.64 -5.58
C LEU A 13 -2.21 -7.17 -5.95
N GLY A 14 -3.07 -6.27 -6.39
CA GLY A 14 -4.41 -6.65 -6.81
C GLY A 14 -5.40 -6.87 -5.68
N VAL A 15 -4.96 -6.71 -4.43
CA VAL A 15 -5.84 -6.87 -3.27
C VAL A 15 -6.38 -5.49 -2.89
N ALA A 16 -7.70 -5.39 -2.69
CA ALA A 16 -8.32 -4.13 -2.31
C ALA A 16 -7.74 -3.61 -1.01
N LEU A 17 -7.53 -2.30 -0.92
CA LEU A 17 -6.91 -1.70 0.25
C LEU A 17 -7.65 -2.03 1.54
N LYS A 18 -8.97 -2.14 1.48
CA LYS A 18 -9.76 -2.48 2.66
C LYS A 18 -9.44 -3.86 3.21
N ASP A 19 -8.86 -4.73 2.38
CA ASP A 19 -8.52 -6.10 2.78
C ASP A 19 -7.06 -6.24 3.18
N LEU A 20 -6.29 -5.17 3.10
CA LEU A 20 -4.88 -5.20 3.49
C LEU A 20 -4.75 -5.07 5.00
N ARG A 21 -3.74 -5.74 5.54
CA ARG A 21 -3.38 -5.61 6.95
C ARG A 21 -2.24 -4.65 7.08
N LEU A 22 -2.57 -3.38 7.16
CA LEU A 22 -1.57 -2.33 7.29
C LEU A 22 -1.21 -2.11 8.74
N LYS A 23 0.04 -1.70 8.99
CA LYS A 23 0.45 -1.28 10.31
C LYS A 23 -0.39 -0.08 10.76
N PRO A 24 -0.60 0.10 12.07
CA PRO A 24 -1.33 1.27 12.55
C PRO A 24 -0.58 2.55 12.17
N ASN A 25 -1.31 3.64 12.09
CA ASN A 25 -0.77 4.96 11.79
C ASN A 25 -0.17 5.07 10.39
N ILE A 26 -0.61 4.22 9.46
CA ILE A 26 -0.20 4.29 8.06
C ILE A 26 -1.42 4.59 7.21
N LEU A 27 -1.25 5.55 6.30
CA LEU A 27 -2.29 5.91 5.34
C LEU A 27 -1.68 5.96 3.96
N ILE A 28 -2.31 5.28 3.01
CA ILE A 28 -1.98 5.45 1.60
C ILE A 28 -2.84 6.59 1.09
N ALA A 29 -2.23 7.75 0.92
CA ALA A 29 -2.97 8.99 0.70
C ALA A 29 -3.26 9.24 -0.77
N VAL A 30 -2.36 8.85 -1.67
CA VAL A 30 -2.48 9.12 -3.10
C VAL A 30 -1.93 7.94 -3.87
N LEU A 31 -2.58 7.61 -4.98
CA LEU A 31 -2.11 6.60 -5.91
C LEU A 31 -2.04 7.22 -7.30
N VAL A 32 -0.90 7.08 -7.96
CA VAL A 32 -0.70 7.58 -9.31
C VAL A 32 -0.49 6.39 -10.23
N ARG A 33 -1.37 6.27 -11.21
CA ARG A 33 -1.29 5.22 -12.22
C ARG A 33 -1.23 5.86 -13.59
N GLY A 34 -0.05 5.79 -14.24
CA GLY A 34 0.15 6.52 -15.45
C GLY A 34 0.04 8.02 -15.19
N GLN A 35 -0.94 8.68 -15.77
CA GLN A 35 -1.17 10.10 -15.58
C GLN A 35 -2.36 10.37 -14.66
N ASP A 36 -2.99 9.32 -14.13
CA ASP A 36 -4.15 9.46 -13.28
C ASP A 36 -3.73 9.55 -11.83
N ILE A 37 -4.14 10.61 -11.17
CA ILE A 37 -3.90 10.82 -9.75
C ILE A 37 -5.21 10.56 -9.03
N THR A 38 -5.18 9.62 -8.09
CA THR A 38 -6.39 9.16 -7.41
C THR A 38 -6.17 9.18 -5.91
N ILE A 39 -7.20 9.58 -5.18
CA ILE A 39 -7.25 9.33 -3.74
C ILE A 39 -7.87 7.95 -3.58
N PRO A 40 -7.09 6.98 -3.10
CA PRO A 40 -7.58 5.59 -3.10
C PRO A 40 -8.73 5.39 -2.14
N GLU A 41 -9.61 4.49 -2.53
CA GLU A 41 -10.74 4.06 -1.71
C GLU A 41 -10.50 2.64 -1.24
N GLY A 42 -11.41 2.14 -0.42
CA GLY A 42 -11.27 0.78 0.08
C GLY A 42 -11.22 -0.28 -1.02
N SER A 43 -11.89 -0.04 -2.14
CA SER A 43 -11.90 -0.98 -3.26
C SER A 43 -10.70 -0.85 -4.19
N THR A 44 -9.86 0.15 -4.01
CA THR A 44 -8.69 0.37 -4.85
C THR A 44 -7.63 -0.68 -4.54
N ALA A 45 -6.99 -1.22 -5.58
CA ALA A 45 -5.89 -2.16 -5.44
C ALA A 45 -4.65 -1.61 -6.11
N MET A 46 -3.49 -1.84 -5.51
CA MET A 46 -2.22 -1.42 -6.10
C MET A 46 -1.81 -2.40 -7.20
N GLN A 47 -1.15 -1.87 -8.21
CA GLN A 47 -0.61 -2.67 -9.31
C GLN A 47 0.83 -2.28 -9.53
N ALA A 48 1.62 -3.20 -10.09
CA ALA A 48 3.01 -2.90 -10.42
C ALA A 48 3.07 -1.69 -11.35
N GLY A 49 4.00 -0.79 -11.07
CA GLY A 49 4.15 0.44 -11.83
C GLY A 49 3.44 1.64 -11.24
N ASP A 50 2.51 1.42 -10.31
CA ASP A 50 1.87 2.52 -9.63
C ASP A 50 2.87 3.25 -8.74
N ARG A 51 2.60 4.53 -8.47
CA ARG A 51 3.29 5.27 -7.42
C ARG A 51 2.29 5.56 -6.32
N VAL A 52 2.73 5.42 -5.08
CA VAL A 52 1.87 5.68 -3.93
C VAL A 52 2.57 6.64 -2.99
N ILE A 53 1.79 7.52 -2.40
CA ILE A 53 2.27 8.40 -1.35
C ILE A 53 1.73 7.88 -0.04
N VAL A 54 2.64 7.55 0.86
CA VAL A 54 2.33 6.96 2.16
C VAL A 54 2.60 8.00 3.24
N ILE A 55 1.64 8.15 4.13
CA ILE A 55 1.80 8.98 5.33
C ILE A 55 1.87 8.04 6.51
N SER A 56 2.91 8.20 7.31
CA SER A 56 3.10 7.39 8.50
C SER A 56 3.59 8.25 9.64
N LYS A 57 3.11 7.97 10.84
CA LYS A 57 3.63 8.61 12.04
C LYS A 57 4.92 7.96 12.51
N ASP A 58 5.21 6.76 12.04
CA ASP A 58 6.39 6.01 12.44
C ASP A 58 7.49 6.20 11.42
N SER A 59 8.72 6.09 11.85
CA SER A 59 9.88 6.37 11.01
C SER A 59 10.53 5.11 10.43
N GLY A 60 9.91 3.96 10.56
CA GLY A 60 10.52 2.69 10.16
C GLY A 60 10.23 2.23 8.75
N ILE A 61 9.56 3.05 7.94
CA ILE A 61 9.16 2.62 6.59
C ILE A 61 10.27 2.98 5.62
N ARG A 62 10.94 1.99 5.07
CA ARG A 62 12.01 2.17 4.10
C ARG A 62 11.67 1.59 2.74
N ASP A 63 10.82 0.59 2.72
CA ASP A 63 10.36 -0.09 1.53
C ASP A 63 8.86 -0.21 1.61
N LEU A 64 8.20 -0.27 0.47
CA LEU A 64 6.75 -0.32 0.48
C LEU A 64 6.21 -1.54 1.23
N ASN A 65 6.92 -2.65 1.20
CA ASN A 65 6.49 -3.83 1.95
C ASN A 65 6.51 -3.62 3.47
N ASP A 66 7.13 -2.56 3.95
CA ASP A 66 7.14 -2.27 5.38
C ASP A 66 5.80 -1.75 5.89
N ILE A 67 4.87 -1.42 5.01
CA ILE A 67 3.56 -0.92 5.45
C ILE A 67 2.67 -2.04 5.99
N TYR A 68 2.99 -3.29 5.69
CA TYR A 68 2.13 -4.41 6.06
C TYR A 68 2.45 -4.91 7.45
N ARG A 69 1.41 -5.34 8.16
CA ARG A 69 1.58 -6.03 9.41
C ARG A 69 2.24 -7.38 9.16
N ASP A 70 2.94 -7.85 10.17
CA ASP A 70 3.70 -9.08 10.07
C ASP A 70 2.92 -10.23 10.72
N ASP A 71 1.63 -10.29 10.49
CA ASP A 71 0.77 -11.23 11.16
C ASP A 71 0.03 -12.15 10.19
N GLY A 72 0.66 -12.41 9.06
CA GLY A 72 0.18 -13.44 8.15
C GLY A 72 -0.47 -12.87 6.90
N PRO A 73 -1.03 -13.76 6.10
CA PRO A 73 -1.55 -13.38 4.81
C PRO A 73 -2.80 -12.53 4.91
N VAL A 74 -3.03 -11.79 3.86
CA VAL A 74 -4.17 -10.91 3.70
C VAL A 74 -5.43 -11.75 3.48
N GLY A 75 -6.57 -11.11 3.77
CA GLY A 75 -7.85 -11.68 3.41
C GLY A 75 -8.28 -12.84 4.28
N GLY A 76 -7.70 -12.96 5.44
CA GLY A 76 -8.09 -13.99 6.38
C GLY A 76 -7.69 -15.39 5.96
N ALA A 77 -6.81 -15.51 5.00
CA ALA A 77 -6.27 -16.82 4.65
C ALA A 77 -5.49 -17.34 5.85
N GLN A 78 -5.85 -18.49 6.29
CA GLN A 78 -5.31 -19.03 7.52
C GLN A 78 -4.65 -20.36 7.31
#